data_92ca1ab4c39d4f7941bddad63b5c5afe
#
_entry.id   92ca1ab4c39d4f7941bddad63b5c5afe
#
_cell.length_a   1.000
_cell.length_b   1.000
_cell.length_c   1.000
_cell.angle_alpha   90.00
_cell.angle_beta   90.00
_cell.angle_gamma   90.00
#
_symmetry.space_group_name_H-M   'P 1'
#
loop_
_entity.id
_entity.type
_entity.pdbx_description
1 polymer ?
#
loop_
_entity_poly.entity_id
_entity_poly.type
_entity_poly.pdbx_seq_one_letter_code
_entity_poly.pdbx_strand_id
1 'polypeptide(L)'
;RDLRMSRGLGDVYKRQEIYATWPDAAIRANILAIMSFTLNRVYTEWYRNKGYDFTITSSTAYDHKWIYGRNIFDSISLVVDEIFADYLSRPNVKQPILTQYCDGNRVSCPNWMSQWGSKNLADQGYSTIQILRNYYGDNMYINTAEEISGIPSSWPGYDLTIGSSGNKGLQMQEQLNVIAEVYSSIPTVYENGYFDEETQDAVEAFQRLFGLPVSGIVDYPTWYKIQSIYVAVTRIAELQ
;
A
#
# COMPACT_ATOMS: atom_id res chain seq x y z
N ARG A 1 -7.27 9.24 -5.70
CA ARG A 1 -7.77 9.08 -4.30
C ARG A 1 -7.48 7.69 -3.72
N ASP A 2 -7.13 6.70 -4.52
CA ASP A 2 -7.27 5.29 -4.16
C ASP A 2 -5.96 4.52 -3.98
N LEU A 3 -4.82 5.08 -4.37
CA LEU A 3 -3.51 4.45 -4.20
C LEU A 3 -2.71 4.94 -2.98
N ARG A 4 -3.30 5.76 -2.13
CA ARG A 4 -2.80 6.03 -0.77
C ARG A 4 -2.77 4.79 0.12
N MET A 5 -2.97 3.63 -0.49
CA MET A 5 -3.32 2.41 0.20
C MET A 5 -2.14 1.48 0.48
N SER A 6 -1.00 1.59 -0.18
CA SER A 6 -0.01 0.52 -0.08
C SER A 6 0.73 0.46 1.26
N ARG A 7 1.24 1.53 1.78
CA ARG A 7 1.83 1.56 3.14
C ARG A 7 0.78 1.86 4.21
N GLY A 8 -0.09 2.83 3.97
CA GLY A 8 -1.18 3.16 4.89
C GLY A 8 -2.20 2.04 5.07
N LEU A 9 -2.46 1.18 4.07
CA LEU A 9 -3.35 0.03 4.20
C LEU A 9 -2.78 -1.03 5.13
N GLY A 10 -1.56 -1.43 4.94
CA GLY A 10 -0.90 -2.34 5.86
C GLY A 10 -1.01 -1.84 7.29
N ASP A 11 -0.74 -0.58 7.54
CA ASP A 11 -0.63 0.00 8.88
C ASP A 11 -1.96 0.29 9.56
N VAL A 12 -2.98 0.71 8.85
CA VAL A 12 -4.26 1.15 9.44
C VAL A 12 -5.20 0.02 9.76
N TYR A 13 -5.24 -1.02 8.93
CA TYR A 13 -6.10 -2.19 9.19
C TYR A 13 -5.65 -3.03 10.38
N LYS A 14 -4.36 -3.02 10.67
CA LYS A 14 -3.74 -3.82 11.72
C LYS A 14 -4.10 -3.42 13.14
N ARG A 15 -4.62 -2.22 13.34
CA ARG A 15 -4.72 -1.64 14.68
C ARG A 15 -6.00 -1.92 15.41
N GLN A 16 -7.02 -2.39 14.71
CA GLN A 16 -8.31 -2.68 15.34
C GLN A 16 -8.56 -4.14 15.55
N GLU A 17 -7.85 -4.98 14.81
CA GLU A 17 -8.22 -6.37 14.63
C GLU A 17 -7.10 -7.34 15.03
N ILE A 18 -5.84 -6.91 14.98
CA ILE A 18 -4.69 -7.70 15.43
C ILE A 18 -3.82 -6.90 16.39
N TYR A 19 -3.20 -7.59 17.35
CA TYR A 19 -2.38 -6.96 18.37
C TYR A 19 -0.89 -7.20 18.09
N ALA A 20 -0.06 -6.18 18.33
CA ALA A 20 1.40 -6.26 18.21
C ALA A 20 2.03 -7.30 19.14
N THR A 21 1.29 -7.76 20.15
CA THR A 21 1.69 -8.79 21.11
C THR A 21 1.35 -10.22 20.66
N TRP A 22 0.73 -10.39 19.50
CA TRP A 22 0.45 -11.72 18.96
C TRP A 22 1.72 -12.39 18.44
N PRO A 23 1.76 -13.72 18.35
CA PRO A 23 2.87 -14.43 17.73
C PRO A 23 3.10 -13.94 16.29
N ASP A 24 4.37 -13.84 15.87
CA ASP A 24 4.78 -13.34 14.55
C ASP A 24 4.07 -14.08 13.41
N ALA A 25 3.92 -15.40 13.52
CA ALA A 25 3.21 -16.20 12.53
C ALA A 25 1.75 -15.77 12.32
N ALA A 26 1.05 -15.36 13.38
CA ALA A 26 -0.31 -14.85 13.28
C ALA A 26 -0.34 -13.44 12.68
N ILE A 27 0.61 -12.57 13.07
CA ILE A 27 0.73 -11.22 12.53
C ILE A 27 0.95 -11.29 11.02
N ARG A 28 1.93 -12.07 10.56
CA ARG A 28 2.24 -12.26 9.13
C ARG A 28 1.06 -12.84 8.36
N ALA A 29 0.38 -13.86 8.90
CA ALA A 29 -0.79 -14.45 8.25
C ALA A 29 -1.92 -13.43 8.05
N ASN A 30 -2.20 -12.61 9.04
CA ASN A 30 -3.21 -11.55 8.93
C ASN A 30 -2.81 -10.46 7.95
N ILE A 31 -1.54 -10.04 7.95
CA ILE A 31 -1.03 -9.05 7.00
C ILE A 31 -1.19 -9.57 5.56
N LEU A 32 -0.72 -10.78 5.26
CA LEU A 32 -0.81 -11.39 3.94
C LEU A 32 -2.27 -11.54 3.49
N ALA A 33 -3.18 -11.93 4.39
CA ALA A 33 -4.60 -12.01 4.07
C ALA A 33 -5.19 -10.64 3.71
N ILE A 34 -4.93 -9.61 4.52
CA ILE A 34 -5.41 -8.24 4.28
C ILE A 34 -4.86 -7.68 2.97
N MET A 35 -3.56 -7.86 2.72
CA MET A 35 -2.91 -7.39 1.49
C MET A 35 -3.48 -8.09 0.26
N SER A 36 -3.59 -9.42 0.30
CA SER A 36 -4.10 -10.20 -0.83
C SER A 36 -5.55 -9.89 -1.14
N PHE A 37 -6.39 -9.66 -0.13
CA PHE A 37 -7.77 -9.19 -0.33
C PHE A 37 -7.78 -7.85 -1.09
N THR A 38 -6.98 -6.90 -0.64
CA THR A 38 -6.90 -5.58 -1.29
C THR A 38 -6.39 -5.69 -2.71
N LEU A 39 -5.30 -6.43 -2.92
CA LEU A 39 -4.73 -6.65 -4.25
C LEU A 39 -5.71 -7.37 -5.18
N ASN A 40 -6.54 -8.30 -4.66
CA ASN A 40 -7.60 -8.92 -5.45
C ASN A 40 -8.62 -7.88 -5.92
N ARG A 41 -9.05 -6.94 -5.05
CA ARG A 41 -9.98 -5.87 -5.44
C ARG A 41 -9.41 -4.96 -6.53
N VAL A 42 -8.11 -4.66 -6.44
CA VAL A 42 -7.38 -3.91 -7.46
C VAL A 42 -7.28 -4.71 -8.75
N TYR A 43 -6.77 -5.93 -8.68
CA TYR A 43 -6.53 -6.79 -9.83
C TYR A 43 -7.80 -7.11 -10.63
N THR A 44 -8.92 -7.32 -9.95
CA THR A 44 -10.21 -7.64 -10.59
C THR A 44 -11.02 -6.41 -10.96
N GLU A 45 -10.55 -5.21 -10.66
CA GLU A 45 -11.32 -3.95 -10.81
C GLU A 45 -12.76 -4.06 -10.31
N TRP A 46 -12.93 -4.77 -9.19
CA TRP A 46 -14.23 -5.25 -8.69
C TRP A 46 -15.34 -4.19 -8.66
N TYR A 47 -15.02 -2.97 -8.22
CA TYR A 47 -16.00 -1.88 -8.15
C TYR A 47 -16.11 -1.13 -9.49
N ARG A 48 -14.99 -0.91 -10.17
CA ARG A 48 -14.97 -0.23 -11.47
C ARG A 48 -15.77 -0.99 -12.52
N ASN A 49 -15.66 -2.31 -12.55
CA ASN A 49 -16.47 -3.19 -13.41
C ASN A 49 -17.98 -3.14 -13.11
N LYS A 50 -18.37 -2.56 -11.97
CA LYS A 50 -19.77 -2.31 -11.58
C LYS A 50 -20.19 -0.86 -11.77
N GLY A 51 -19.35 -0.04 -12.41
CA GLY A 51 -19.63 1.36 -12.69
C GLY A 51 -19.35 2.33 -11.52
N TYR A 52 -18.64 1.87 -10.46
CA TYR A 52 -18.24 2.74 -9.36
C TYR A 52 -16.91 3.43 -9.64
N ASP A 53 -16.75 4.64 -9.15
CA ASP A 53 -15.54 5.46 -9.30
C ASP A 53 -14.57 5.30 -8.11
N PHE A 54 -14.41 4.07 -7.62
CA PHE A 54 -13.46 3.74 -6.55
C PHE A 54 -13.02 2.28 -6.64
N THR A 55 -11.91 1.94 -6.00
CA THR A 55 -11.29 0.59 -6.03
C THR A 55 -11.66 -0.25 -4.81
N ILE A 56 -11.83 0.37 -3.65
CA ILE A 56 -12.13 -0.30 -2.37
C ILE A 56 -12.92 0.63 -1.46
N THR A 57 -13.74 0.08 -0.56
CA THR A 57 -14.49 0.85 0.42
C THR A 57 -13.82 0.85 1.80
N SER A 58 -14.20 1.80 2.65
CA SER A 58 -13.83 1.82 4.07
C SER A 58 -14.89 1.16 4.98
N SER A 59 -15.80 0.39 4.39
CA SER A 59 -16.89 -0.27 5.11
C SER A 59 -16.59 -1.74 5.38
N THR A 60 -16.69 -2.16 6.63
CA THR A 60 -16.55 -3.57 7.04
C THR A 60 -17.64 -4.49 6.49
N ALA A 61 -18.74 -3.92 5.97
CA ALA A 61 -19.78 -4.71 5.33
C ALA A 61 -19.36 -5.25 3.96
N TYR A 62 -18.36 -4.62 3.33
CA TYR A 62 -17.93 -4.95 1.98
C TYR A 62 -16.44 -5.26 1.87
N ASP A 63 -15.59 -4.47 2.55
CA ASP A 63 -14.13 -4.61 2.46
C ASP A 63 -13.50 -4.45 3.85
N HIS A 64 -12.84 -3.32 4.11
CA HIS A 64 -12.06 -3.11 5.33
C HIS A 64 -12.53 -1.89 6.11
N LYS A 65 -12.39 -1.93 7.43
CA LYS A 65 -12.61 -0.75 8.26
C LYS A 65 -11.40 0.18 8.22
N TRP A 66 -11.59 1.40 7.75
CA TRP A 66 -10.57 2.44 7.79
C TRP A 66 -10.88 3.48 8.87
N ILE A 67 -9.90 3.78 9.74
CA ILE A 67 -10.00 4.88 10.70
C ILE A 67 -8.74 5.75 10.59
N TYR A 68 -8.94 7.00 10.19
CA TYR A 68 -7.87 7.99 10.09
C TYR A 68 -7.31 8.34 11.47
N GLY A 69 -5.98 8.58 11.56
CA GLY A 69 -5.34 9.13 12.75
C GLY A 69 -5.08 8.15 13.91
N ARG A 70 -5.24 6.85 13.72
CA ARG A 70 -4.82 5.87 14.75
C ARG A 70 -3.31 5.66 14.79
N ASN A 71 -2.77 5.36 15.99
CA ASN A 71 -1.33 5.10 16.20
C ASN A 71 -0.83 3.83 15.49
N ILE A 72 0.34 3.81 14.89
CA ILE A 72 1.01 2.70 14.22
C ILE A 72 2.00 2.05 15.21
N PHE A 73 1.97 0.72 15.29
CA PHE A 73 2.96 -0.01 16.06
C PHE A 73 4.18 -0.30 15.17
N ASP A 74 5.34 0.18 15.54
CA ASP A 74 6.58 0.02 14.77
C ASP A 74 6.88 -1.45 14.44
N SER A 75 6.63 -2.36 15.39
CA SER A 75 6.80 -3.79 15.18
C SER A 75 5.94 -4.37 14.05
N ILE A 76 4.72 -3.85 13.88
CA ILE A 76 3.84 -4.26 12.77
C ILE A 76 4.31 -3.63 11.46
N SER A 77 4.75 -2.37 11.49
CA SER A 77 5.31 -1.70 10.32
C SER A 77 6.53 -2.42 9.77
N LEU A 78 7.43 -2.89 10.62
CA LEU A 78 8.59 -3.68 10.22
C LEU A 78 8.17 -4.98 9.51
N VAL A 79 7.20 -5.72 10.04
CA VAL A 79 6.70 -6.94 9.38
C VAL A 79 6.06 -6.62 8.04
N VAL A 80 5.34 -5.50 7.92
CA VAL A 80 4.79 -5.09 6.60
C VAL A 80 5.89 -4.81 5.61
N ASP A 81 6.91 -4.04 6.00
CA ASP A 81 8.02 -3.70 5.12
C ASP A 81 8.77 -4.97 4.65
N GLU A 82 8.90 -5.98 5.51
CA GLU A 82 9.52 -7.26 5.16
C GLU A 82 8.73 -8.08 4.12
N ILE A 83 7.39 -8.11 4.22
CA ILE A 83 6.55 -8.97 3.38
C ILE A 83 5.69 -8.17 2.40
N PHE A 84 6.06 -6.92 2.14
CA PHE A 84 5.26 -6.01 1.31
C PHE A 84 5.09 -6.48 -0.13
N ALA A 85 6.08 -7.21 -0.66
CA ALA A 85 6.03 -7.79 -1.99
C ALA A 85 5.21 -9.09 -2.07
N ASP A 86 4.84 -9.65 -0.91
CA ASP A 86 4.25 -10.98 -0.84
C ASP A 86 2.72 -10.91 -0.88
N TYR A 87 2.13 -11.84 -1.59
CA TYR A 87 0.68 -12.01 -1.68
C TYR A 87 0.29 -13.47 -1.86
N LEU A 88 -0.97 -13.79 -1.62
CA LEU A 88 -1.48 -15.16 -1.70
C LEU A 88 -2.09 -15.42 -3.08
N SER A 89 -1.68 -16.50 -3.71
CA SER A 89 -2.17 -16.91 -5.02
C SER A 89 -2.42 -18.43 -5.10
N ARG A 90 -2.98 -18.87 -6.22
CA ARG A 90 -3.12 -20.28 -6.57
C ARG A 90 -1.99 -20.73 -7.51
N PRO A 91 -1.75 -22.05 -7.66
CA PRO A 91 -0.76 -22.57 -8.59
C PRO A 91 -0.97 -22.02 -10.00
N ASN A 92 0.11 -21.53 -10.62
CA ASN A 92 0.11 -21.03 -11.99
C ASN A 92 -0.85 -19.87 -12.26
N VAL A 93 -1.29 -19.16 -11.21
CA VAL A 93 -2.17 -18.00 -11.30
C VAL A 93 -1.49 -16.83 -10.60
N LYS A 94 -1.27 -15.73 -11.33
CA LYS A 94 -0.72 -14.48 -10.76
C LYS A 94 -1.76 -13.68 -9.99
N GLN A 95 -3.05 -13.93 -10.22
CA GLN A 95 -4.13 -13.21 -9.55
C GLN A 95 -4.10 -13.47 -8.04
N PRO A 96 -4.11 -12.42 -7.20
CA PRO A 96 -4.26 -12.55 -5.77
C PRO A 96 -5.59 -13.22 -5.38
N ILE A 97 -5.57 -14.09 -4.37
CA ILE A 97 -6.78 -14.73 -3.84
C ILE A 97 -7.65 -13.68 -3.13
N LEU A 98 -8.97 -13.81 -3.24
CA LEU A 98 -9.90 -13.07 -2.40
C LEU A 98 -9.90 -13.69 -0.98
N THR A 99 -9.03 -13.19 -0.14
CA THR A 99 -8.78 -13.68 1.21
C THR A 99 -9.71 -13.03 2.22
N GLN A 100 -10.95 -13.50 2.26
CA GLN A 100 -11.93 -13.02 3.22
C GLN A 100 -11.53 -13.42 4.65
N TYR A 101 -11.77 -12.53 5.60
CA TYR A 101 -11.49 -12.74 7.02
C TYR A 101 -12.50 -12.02 7.90
N CYS A 102 -12.56 -12.39 9.16
CA CYS A 102 -13.32 -11.70 10.18
C CYS A 102 -12.63 -11.81 11.55
N ASP A 103 -13.09 -11.04 12.52
CA ASP A 103 -12.58 -11.07 13.90
C ASP A 103 -12.55 -12.52 14.46
N GLY A 104 -13.63 -13.24 14.36
CA GLY A 104 -13.74 -14.61 14.86
C GLY A 104 -13.86 -14.73 16.38
N ASN A 105 -13.98 -13.61 17.09
CA ASN A 105 -14.24 -13.56 18.53
C ASN A 105 -15.62 -12.98 18.83
N ARG A 106 -15.95 -11.83 18.22
CA ARG A 106 -17.23 -11.16 18.35
C ARG A 106 -18.23 -11.58 17.28
N VAL A 107 -17.73 -12.05 16.15
CA VAL A 107 -18.49 -12.46 14.98
C VAL A 107 -18.00 -13.84 14.54
N SER A 108 -18.91 -14.76 14.25
CA SER A 108 -18.58 -16.05 13.66
C SER A 108 -18.18 -15.88 12.19
N CYS A 109 -17.05 -16.46 11.80
CA CYS A 109 -16.55 -16.39 10.42
C CYS A 109 -17.15 -17.51 9.58
N PRO A 110 -17.91 -17.20 8.52
CA PRO A 110 -18.42 -18.24 7.62
C PRO A 110 -17.32 -18.66 6.61
N ASN A 111 -16.61 -19.71 6.87
CA ASN A 111 -15.52 -20.23 5.99
C ASN A 111 -14.43 -19.21 5.63
N TRP A 112 -14.27 -18.14 6.41
CA TRP A 112 -13.25 -17.12 6.28
C TRP A 112 -12.17 -17.32 7.35
N MET A 113 -11.02 -16.69 7.14
CA MET A 113 -10.01 -16.69 8.17
C MET A 113 -10.50 -15.97 9.43
N SER A 114 -10.45 -16.66 10.56
CA SER A 114 -10.64 -16.05 11.87
C SER A 114 -9.32 -15.44 12.34
N GLN A 115 -9.30 -14.13 12.63
CA GLN A 115 -8.12 -13.47 13.15
C GLN A 115 -7.70 -14.01 14.51
N TRP A 116 -8.63 -14.16 15.45
CA TRP A 116 -8.36 -14.83 16.73
C TRP A 116 -8.06 -16.33 16.57
N GLY A 117 -8.68 -16.99 15.60
CA GLY A 117 -8.34 -18.37 15.24
C GLY A 117 -6.90 -18.50 14.74
N SER A 118 -6.42 -17.57 13.93
CA SER A 118 -5.03 -17.54 13.47
C SER A 118 -4.04 -17.39 14.64
N LYS A 119 -4.38 -16.55 15.63
CA LYS A 119 -3.60 -16.44 16.88
C LYS A 119 -3.56 -17.78 17.63
N ASN A 120 -4.71 -18.43 17.80
CA ASN A 120 -4.78 -19.70 18.52
C ASN A 120 -3.95 -20.80 17.82
N LEU A 121 -3.93 -20.83 16.49
CA LEU A 121 -3.08 -21.75 15.72
C LEU A 121 -1.59 -21.41 15.90
N ALA A 122 -1.24 -20.13 15.89
CA ALA A 122 0.14 -19.67 16.13
C ALA A 122 0.61 -20.03 17.54
N ASP A 123 -0.23 -19.90 18.57
CA ASP A 123 0.06 -20.33 19.94
C ASP A 123 0.30 -21.84 20.04
N GLN A 124 -0.25 -22.63 19.12
CA GLN A 124 -0.03 -24.07 18.99
C GLN A 124 1.23 -24.41 18.15
N GLY A 125 1.98 -23.40 17.70
CA GLY A 125 3.22 -23.57 16.95
C GLY A 125 3.04 -23.69 15.43
N TYR A 126 1.86 -23.37 14.89
CA TYR A 126 1.65 -23.33 13.44
C TYR A 126 2.43 -22.16 12.82
N SER A 127 3.11 -22.44 11.72
CA SER A 127 3.78 -21.40 10.92
C SER A 127 2.76 -20.57 10.12
N THR A 128 3.18 -19.41 9.64
CA THR A 128 2.36 -18.52 8.80
C THR A 128 1.69 -19.27 7.64
N ILE A 129 2.45 -20.09 6.90
CA ILE A 129 1.91 -20.84 5.75
C ILE A 129 0.91 -21.91 6.18
N GLN A 130 1.12 -22.57 7.31
CA GLN A 130 0.18 -23.56 7.85
C GLN A 130 -1.12 -22.91 8.30
N ILE A 131 -1.05 -21.74 8.95
CA ILE A 131 -2.22 -20.96 9.33
C ILE A 131 -3.02 -20.55 8.09
N LEU A 132 -2.37 -20.00 7.09
CA LEU A 132 -3.02 -19.57 5.86
C LEU A 132 -3.65 -20.73 5.09
N ARG A 133 -2.97 -21.87 5.00
CA ARG A 133 -3.51 -23.07 4.35
C ARG A 133 -4.69 -23.68 5.09
N ASN A 134 -4.72 -23.58 6.40
CA ASN A 134 -5.87 -24.04 7.20
C ASN A 134 -7.17 -23.32 6.80
N TYR A 135 -7.08 -22.04 6.36
CA TYR A 135 -8.26 -21.26 5.98
C TYR A 135 -8.49 -21.19 4.46
N TYR A 136 -7.43 -21.15 3.67
CA TYR A 136 -7.51 -20.89 2.23
C TYR A 136 -7.15 -22.12 1.36
N GLY A 137 -6.86 -23.26 2.00
CA GLY A 137 -6.60 -24.53 1.36
C GLY A 137 -5.14 -24.82 1.06
N ASP A 138 -4.79 -26.09 0.95
CA ASP A 138 -3.41 -26.59 0.84
C ASP A 138 -2.69 -26.16 -0.44
N ASN A 139 -3.43 -25.83 -1.48
CA ASN A 139 -2.90 -25.35 -2.76
C ASN A 139 -2.72 -23.84 -2.81
N MET A 140 -2.72 -23.16 -1.66
CA MET A 140 -2.41 -21.74 -1.55
C MET A 140 -0.90 -21.55 -1.41
N TYR A 141 -0.35 -20.57 -2.13
CA TYR A 141 1.05 -20.14 -2.06
C TYR A 141 1.17 -18.72 -1.57
N ILE A 142 2.31 -18.45 -0.94
CA ILE A 142 2.84 -17.09 -0.82
C ILE A 142 3.67 -16.87 -2.09
N ASN A 143 3.25 -15.89 -2.88
CA ASN A 143 3.93 -15.46 -4.08
C ASN A 143 4.55 -14.10 -3.84
N THR A 144 5.73 -13.85 -4.41
CA THR A 144 6.41 -12.56 -4.32
C THR A 144 6.29 -11.85 -5.66
N ALA A 145 5.88 -10.60 -5.65
CA ALA A 145 5.84 -9.79 -6.86
C ALA A 145 7.25 -9.57 -7.40
N GLU A 146 7.47 -9.88 -8.67
CA GLU A 146 8.76 -9.70 -9.35
C GLU A 146 9.13 -8.22 -9.47
N GLU A 147 8.13 -7.37 -9.57
CA GLU A 147 8.27 -5.93 -9.67
C GLU A 147 7.19 -5.24 -8.83
N ILE A 148 7.62 -4.32 -7.98
CA ILE A 148 6.74 -3.42 -7.21
C ILE A 148 6.97 -2.01 -7.75
N SER A 149 6.83 -1.84 -9.05
CA SER A 149 6.92 -0.52 -9.67
C SER A 149 5.68 0.30 -9.37
N GLY A 150 5.89 1.57 -9.11
CA GLY A 150 4.82 2.56 -9.02
C GLY A 150 3.95 2.56 -7.78
N ILE A 151 4.34 1.86 -6.72
CA ILE A 151 3.66 2.01 -5.45
C ILE A 151 4.03 3.36 -4.84
N PRO A 152 3.08 4.28 -4.69
CA PRO A 152 3.35 5.55 -4.02
C PRO A 152 3.84 5.28 -2.61
N SER A 153 5.09 5.60 -2.34
CA SER A 153 5.61 5.45 -0.98
C SER A 153 4.97 6.48 -0.06
N SER A 154 4.87 6.12 1.20
CA SER A 154 4.32 7.01 2.22
C SER A 154 5.15 8.28 2.35
N TRP A 155 4.48 9.36 2.74
CA TRP A 155 5.11 10.60 3.17
C TRP A 155 6.28 10.33 4.14
N PRO A 156 7.45 10.95 3.92
CA PRO A 156 8.63 10.70 4.76
C PRO A 156 8.48 11.20 6.22
N GLY A 157 7.44 12.00 6.51
CA GLY A 157 7.23 12.59 7.83
C GLY A 157 7.89 13.97 8.00
N TYR A 158 8.56 14.47 6.97
CA TYR A 158 9.22 15.79 6.94
C TYR A 158 9.20 16.37 5.52
N ASP A 159 9.29 17.68 5.42
CA ASP A 159 9.33 18.37 4.14
C ASP A 159 10.67 18.16 3.43
N LEU A 160 10.63 17.99 2.10
CA LEU A 160 11.83 17.99 1.27
C LEU A 160 12.05 19.41 0.72
N THR A 161 13.25 19.92 0.91
CA THR A 161 13.68 21.26 0.52
C THR A 161 15.15 21.25 0.12
N ILE A 162 15.68 22.34 -0.37
CA ILE A 162 17.10 22.46 -0.72
C ILE A 162 17.98 21.93 0.42
N GLY A 163 18.89 21.05 0.06
CA GLY A 163 19.80 20.37 0.99
C GLY A 163 19.28 19.03 1.54
N SER A 164 18.00 18.70 1.35
CA SER A 164 17.49 17.36 1.66
C SER A 164 18.17 16.30 0.78
N SER A 165 18.45 15.14 1.36
CA SER A 165 19.08 14.05 0.62
C SER A 165 18.57 12.68 1.06
N GLY A 166 18.66 11.69 0.17
CA GLY A 166 18.30 10.30 0.45
C GLY A 166 17.24 9.73 -0.48
N ASN A 167 16.82 8.49 -0.20
CA ASN A 167 15.93 7.72 -1.07
C ASN A 167 14.59 8.39 -1.37
N LYS A 168 14.07 9.20 -0.43
CA LYS A 168 12.82 9.93 -0.64
C LYS A 168 12.96 11.07 -1.64
N GLY A 169 14.11 11.75 -1.63
CA GLY A 169 14.46 12.74 -2.65
C GLY A 169 14.60 12.08 -4.03
N LEU A 170 15.32 10.95 -4.10
CA LEU A 170 15.48 10.19 -5.34
C LEU A 170 14.13 9.75 -5.92
N GLN A 171 13.29 9.12 -5.11
CA GLN A 171 11.97 8.69 -5.53
C GLN A 171 11.10 9.84 -6.06
N MET A 172 11.15 10.99 -5.40
CA MET A 172 10.41 12.18 -5.82
C MET A 172 10.94 12.71 -7.17
N GLN A 173 12.26 12.73 -7.37
CA GLN A 173 12.88 13.13 -8.62
C GLN A 173 12.51 12.20 -9.78
N GLU A 174 12.60 10.88 -9.58
CA GLU A 174 12.16 9.87 -10.56
C GLU A 174 10.70 10.08 -10.97
N GLN A 175 9.83 10.33 -10.00
CA GLN A 175 8.40 10.55 -10.27
C GLN A 175 8.13 11.86 -10.98
N LEU A 176 8.83 12.94 -10.62
CA LEU A 176 8.71 14.22 -11.33
C LEU A 176 9.18 14.10 -12.78
N ASN A 177 10.26 13.38 -13.07
CA ASN A 177 10.73 13.16 -14.42
C ASN A 177 9.72 12.39 -15.28
N VAL A 178 9.12 11.34 -14.75
CA VAL A 178 8.04 10.62 -15.45
C VAL A 178 6.82 11.51 -15.69
N ILE A 179 6.47 12.36 -14.74
CA ILE A 179 5.40 13.35 -14.93
C ILE A 179 5.78 14.38 -16.00
N ALA A 180 7.03 14.82 -16.03
CA ALA A 180 7.56 15.78 -17.00
C ALA A 180 7.51 15.25 -18.45
N GLU A 181 7.58 13.94 -18.68
CA GLU A 181 7.36 13.33 -20.01
C GLU A 181 5.99 13.67 -20.60
N VAL A 182 4.98 13.79 -19.75
CA VAL A 182 3.60 14.14 -20.15
C VAL A 182 3.34 15.63 -20.06
N TYR A 183 3.92 16.29 -19.07
CA TYR A 183 3.73 17.71 -18.78
C TYR A 183 5.02 18.49 -18.98
N SER A 184 5.34 18.82 -20.22
CA SER A 184 6.61 19.45 -20.63
C SER A 184 6.89 20.85 -20.01
N SER A 185 5.96 21.44 -19.31
CA SER A 185 6.16 22.66 -18.50
C SER A 185 6.92 22.41 -17.20
N ILE A 186 7.11 21.15 -16.82
CA ILE A 186 7.90 20.76 -15.65
C ILE A 186 9.29 20.38 -16.17
N PRO A 187 10.38 21.05 -15.74
CA PRO A 187 11.72 20.65 -16.15
C PRO A 187 12.11 19.30 -15.55
N THR A 188 12.89 18.54 -16.29
CA THR A 188 13.51 17.30 -15.78
C THR A 188 14.66 17.63 -14.84
N VAL A 189 14.88 16.78 -13.86
CA VAL A 189 15.91 16.93 -12.83
C VAL A 189 16.86 15.74 -12.83
N TYR A 190 18.04 15.91 -12.24
CA TYR A 190 18.99 14.81 -12.08
C TYR A 190 18.58 13.91 -10.90
N GLU A 191 18.44 12.60 -11.17
CA GLU A 191 18.00 11.59 -10.22
C GLU A 191 19.17 11.13 -9.33
N ASN A 192 19.49 11.90 -8.31
CA ASN A 192 20.61 11.63 -7.40
C ASN A 192 20.21 11.61 -5.92
N GLY A 193 18.93 11.89 -5.65
CA GLY A 193 18.39 11.96 -4.30
C GLY A 193 18.78 13.21 -3.52
N TYR A 194 19.48 14.17 -4.14
CA TYR A 194 19.83 15.45 -3.54
C TYR A 194 18.91 16.56 -4.06
N PHE A 195 18.25 17.25 -3.17
CA PHE A 195 17.32 18.35 -3.50
C PHE A 195 18.11 19.64 -3.68
N ASP A 196 18.39 19.98 -4.91
CA ASP A 196 19.10 21.20 -5.34
C ASP A 196 18.14 22.29 -5.87
N GLU A 197 18.67 23.37 -6.40
CA GLU A 197 17.88 24.47 -6.97
C GLU A 197 17.11 24.01 -8.23
N GLU A 198 17.67 23.12 -9.07
CA GLU A 198 17.00 22.58 -10.25
C GLU A 198 15.77 21.73 -9.83
N THR A 199 15.93 20.96 -8.77
CA THR A 199 14.83 20.19 -8.18
C THR A 199 13.75 21.12 -7.61
N GLN A 200 14.14 22.21 -6.96
CA GLN A 200 13.18 23.21 -6.47
C GLN A 200 12.38 23.84 -7.61
N ASP A 201 13.04 24.25 -8.69
CA ASP A 201 12.39 24.83 -9.87
C ASP A 201 11.35 23.86 -10.49
N ALA A 202 11.68 22.58 -10.55
CA ALA A 202 10.76 21.54 -11.03
C ALA A 202 9.55 21.39 -10.09
N VAL A 203 9.76 21.44 -8.78
CA VAL A 203 8.68 21.38 -7.78
C VAL A 203 7.79 22.62 -7.90
N GLU A 204 8.35 23.82 -8.07
CA GLU A 204 7.56 25.02 -8.26
C GLU A 204 6.73 24.98 -9.55
N ALA A 205 7.32 24.48 -10.65
CA ALA A 205 6.61 24.29 -11.90
C ALA A 205 5.44 23.30 -11.72
N PHE A 206 5.68 22.19 -11.03
CA PHE A 206 4.65 21.23 -10.69
C PHE A 206 3.52 21.85 -9.84
N GLN A 207 3.88 22.55 -8.76
CA GLN A 207 2.93 23.21 -7.88
C GLN A 207 2.05 24.22 -8.63
N ARG A 208 2.67 25.02 -9.49
CA ARG A 208 1.98 26.03 -10.33
C ARG A 208 0.99 25.34 -11.28
N LEU A 209 1.41 24.26 -11.96
CA LEU A 209 0.60 23.54 -12.92
C LEU A 209 -0.62 22.88 -12.26
N PHE A 210 -0.44 22.31 -11.07
CA PHE A 210 -1.50 21.57 -10.38
C PHE A 210 -2.24 22.35 -9.30
N GLY A 211 -2.08 23.69 -9.27
CA GLY A 211 -2.85 24.57 -8.41
C GLY A 211 -2.53 24.46 -6.90
N LEU A 212 -1.29 24.12 -6.58
CA LEU A 212 -0.78 24.11 -5.21
C LEU A 212 -0.13 25.46 -4.87
N PRO A 213 0.05 25.81 -3.58
CA PRO A 213 0.90 26.93 -3.18
C PRO A 213 2.31 26.73 -3.75
N VAL A 214 2.82 27.74 -4.48
CA VAL A 214 4.14 27.67 -5.12
C VAL A 214 5.20 28.04 -4.08
N SER A 215 5.70 27.06 -3.37
CA SER A 215 6.68 27.20 -2.29
C SER A 215 8.06 26.64 -2.64
N GLY A 216 8.15 25.81 -3.68
CA GLY A 216 9.36 25.04 -3.99
C GLY A 216 9.69 23.95 -2.95
N ILE A 217 8.80 23.72 -1.99
CA ILE A 217 8.95 22.73 -0.92
C ILE A 217 8.01 21.56 -1.20
N VAL A 218 8.51 20.34 -1.07
CA VAL A 218 7.65 19.16 -1.12
C VAL A 218 7.13 18.90 0.30
N ASP A 219 6.04 19.60 0.63
CA ASP A 219 5.25 19.38 1.83
C ASP A 219 4.28 18.21 1.67
N TYR A 220 3.53 17.88 2.71
CA TYR A 220 2.55 16.78 2.69
C TYR A 220 1.56 16.87 1.51
N PRO A 221 0.89 18.00 1.22
CA PRO A 221 0.02 18.14 0.06
C PRO A 221 0.74 17.94 -1.28
N THR A 222 1.94 18.52 -1.42
CA THR A 222 2.75 18.41 -2.65
C THR A 222 3.19 16.97 -2.89
N TRP A 223 3.69 16.28 -1.84
CA TRP A 223 4.07 14.89 -1.92
C TRP A 223 2.94 14.02 -2.46
N TYR A 224 1.76 14.09 -1.86
CA TYR A 224 0.63 13.27 -2.30
C TYR A 224 0.06 13.68 -3.64
N LYS A 225 0.22 14.94 -4.03
CA LYS A 225 -0.15 15.38 -5.38
C LYS A 225 0.79 14.80 -6.44
N ILE A 226 2.10 14.78 -6.19
CA ILE A 226 3.08 14.12 -7.06
C ILE A 226 2.71 12.63 -7.21
N GLN A 227 2.49 11.93 -6.10
CA GLN A 227 2.08 10.53 -6.12
C GLN A 227 0.81 10.29 -6.95
N SER A 228 -0.20 11.13 -6.78
CA SER A 228 -1.48 11.02 -7.50
C SER A 228 -1.33 11.22 -9.00
N ILE A 229 -0.52 12.21 -9.41
CA ILE A 229 -0.29 12.48 -10.85
C ILE A 229 0.58 11.40 -11.46
N TYR A 230 1.64 10.97 -10.76
CA TYR A 230 2.50 9.87 -11.21
C TYR A 230 1.69 8.60 -11.51
N VAL A 231 0.80 8.21 -10.59
CA VAL A 231 -0.11 7.07 -10.80
C VAL A 231 -1.01 7.27 -12.02
N ALA A 232 -1.53 8.48 -12.21
CA ALA A 232 -2.41 8.78 -13.34
C ALA A 232 -1.67 8.70 -14.68
N VAL A 233 -0.44 9.23 -14.79
CA VAL A 233 0.33 9.24 -16.04
C VAL A 233 0.91 7.86 -16.38
N THR A 234 1.29 7.09 -15.38
CA THR A 234 1.85 5.74 -15.59
C THR A 234 0.78 4.66 -15.73
N ARG A 235 -0.49 4.99 -15.44
CA ARG A 235 -1.62 4.04 -15.42
C ARG A 235 -1.39 2.79 -14.59
N ILE A 236 -0.52 2.86 -13.60
CA ILE A 236 -0.19 1.73 -12.71
C ILE A 236 -1.42 1.19 -11.98
N ALA A 237 -2.41 2.04 -11.75
CA ALA A 237 -3.69 1.65 -11.17
C ALA A 237 -4.65 1.03 -12.18
N GLU A 238 -4.38 1.16 -13.45
CA GLU A 238 -5.16 0.57 -14.53
C GLU A 238 -4.44 -0.71 -14.96
N LEU A 239 -4.94 -1.85 -14.51
CA LEU A 239 -4.45 -3.15 -14.97
C LEU A 239 -4.72 -3.26 -16.48
N GLN A 240 -3.65 -3.36 -17.27
CA GLN A 240 -3.71 -3.68 -18.69
C GLN A 240 -4.09 -5.14 -18.91
#